data_4797c701a116754193db8a176b96101e
#
_entry.id   4797c701a116754193db8a176b96101e
#
_cell.length_a   1.000
_cell.length_b   1.000
_cell.length_c   1.000
_cell.angle_alpha   90.00
_cell.angle_beta   90.00
_cell.angle_gamma   90.00
#
_symmetry.space_group_name_H-M   'P 1'
#
loop_
_entity.id
_entity.type
_entity.pdbx_description
1 polymer ?
#
loop_
_entity_poly.entity_id
_entity_poly.type
_entity_poly.pdbx_seq_one_letter_code
_entity_poly.pdbx_strand_id
1 'polypeptide(L)'
;MIRTFGYGLTVLVTAGTACMPAAHARGPNKTKASNTVVDLDYFDAGLQQPDATNVFYGDDEGPGLKLRWGLTLFLSGVASKNANYGSNVSIGGNPVNEDNAWWEHSGLPALRADYTLAEGGRIFGGASAVYNITRGSGFGDNTGATPNHPEALRLDQAYLGWNSGQLFADSLGEDALQFAAGRMDFAFGEGFLVGDGYFDTGNQGGYYNGVSEAFEKAAVATIDSHGWHGDLFYLEQDQYRPGRDDETRSVGANVHYRFTGRAELGAAYLNTYKSNVPALDGTDIYNLRAKGKPIPALENLAIGGQYVYESNPKNDIDDSGWYAEASYKFQNTWLDPQLIYRRAEFSANYNTVFYDWSGGWGNWYMGEVVGEFQLFNSNLDVDMVKTKLHFTDRLNGGAIAYRFSYHNAQESAGITSRNFAKELDFYMNFNVNKHLILQAVYGFAVPDDGATQSFPDDQNADQVSHVGVLFATVMF
;
A
#
# COMPACT_ATOMS: atom_id res chain seq x y z
N MET A 1 39.90 13.41 33.31
CA MET A 1 38.89 14.12 32.52
C MET A 1 38.50 13.20 31.40
N ILE A 2 37.56 12.32 31.71
CA ILE A 2 37.12 11.18 30.87
C ILE A 2 35.85 11.64 30.17
N ARG A 3 35.90 11.75 28.86
CA ARG A 3 34.69 11.88 28.03
C ARG A 3 34.28 10.50 27.54
N THR A 4 33.27 9.96 28.16
CA THR A 4 32.52 8.81 27.69
C THR A 4 31.68 9.25 26.49
N PHE A 5 32.00 8.79 25.32
CA PHE A 5 31.12 8.86 24.16
C PHE A 5 30.24 7.58 24.16
N GLY A 6 28.99 7.77 24.52
CA GLY A 6 27.96 6.79 24.23
C GLY A 6 27.64 6.83 22.73
N TYR A 7 28.12 5.87 21.98
CA TYR A 7 27.65 5.59 20.62
C TYR A 7 26.50 4.60 20.75
N GLY A 8 25.32 5.11 20.97
CA GLY A 8 24.08 4.35 20.84
C GLY A 8 23.37 4.74 19.56
N LEU A 9 23.22 3.79 18.69
CA LEU A 9 22.15 3.64 17.69
C LEU A 9 21.64 4.94 17.03
N THR A 10 22.50 5.69 16.36
CA THR A 10 22.11 6.89 15.61
C THR A 10 22.09 6.62 14.09
N VAL A 11 22.30 5.39 13.65
CA VAL A 11 22.57 5.07 12.24
C VAL A 11 21.32 4.76 11.41
N LEU A 12 20.19 4.46 12.04
CA LEU A 12 18.92 4.26 11.30
C LEU A 12 18.06 5.52 11.23
N VAL A 13 18.48 6.64 11.83
CA VAL A 13 17.67 7.87 11.92
C VAL A 13 18.20 9.00 11.05
N THR A 14 19.39 8.91 10.46
CA THR A 14 19.93 10.00 9.63
C THR A 14 19.77 9.82 8.12
N ALA A 15 19.40 8.63 7.66
CA ALA A 15 19.02 8.42 6.27
C ALA A 15 17.52 8.12 6.23
N GLY A 16 16.72 9.14 6.31
CA GLY A 16 15.28 9.00 6.12
C GLY A 16 14.52 8.96 7.44
N THR A 17 14.11 10.14 7.87
CA THR A 17 12.72 10.33 8.22
C THR A 17 11.91 10.15 6.94
N ALA A 18 12.20 9.13 6.13
CA ALA A 18 11.31 8.61 5.14
C ALA A 18 10.03 8.24 5.89
N CYS A 19 8.90 8.65 5.40
CA CYS A 19 7.62 8.16 5.82
C CYS A 19 7.73 6.64 5.93
N MET A 20 7.61 6.09 7.14
CA MET A 20 7.38 4.67 7.29
C MET A 20 5.96 4.46 6.80
N PRO A 21 5.70 3.85 5.66
CA PRO A 21 4.35 3.46 5.33
C PRO A 21 3.92 2.46 6.40
N ALA A 22 2.81 2.72 7.07
CA ALA A 22 2.11 1.67 7.76
C ALA A 22 1.77 0.64 6.68
N ALA A 23 2.16 -0.60 6.85
CA ALA A 23 1.76 -1.65 5.95
C ALA A 23 0.25 -1.80 6.08
N HIS A 24 -0.43 -1.51 5.00
CA HIS A 24 -1.86 -1.61 4.97
C HIS A 24 -2.24 -2.98 4.43
N ALA A 25 -2.74 -3.84 5.30
CA ALA A 25 -3.52 -4.97 4.86
C ALA A 25 -4.78 -4.41 4.19
N ARG A 26 -4.69 -4.03 2.90
CA ARG A 26 -5.89 -3.72 2.13
C ARG A 26 -6.86 -4.87 2.32
N GLY A 27 -8.03 -4.56 2.88
CA GLY A 27 -9.17 -5.43 2.71
C GLY A 27 -9.27 -5.81 1.23
N PRO A 28 -9.84 -6.97 0.89
CA PRO A 28 -9.81 -7.50 -0.47
C PRO A 28 -10.29 -6.43 -1.42
N ASN A 29 -9.40 -6.02 -2.29
CA ASN A 29 -9.70 -5.10 -3.39
C ASN A 29 -10.97 -5.63 -4.08
N LYS A 30 -11.97 -4.79 -4.30
CA LYS A 30 -13.22 -5.13 -4.94
C LYS A 30 -13.02 -5.49 -6.42
N THR A 31 -12.13 -6.41 -6.70
CA THR A 31 -12.09 -7.03 -8.01
C THR A 31 -13.29 -7.94 -8.11
N LYS A 32 -14.26 -7.57 -8.95
CA LYS A 32 -15.20 -8.54 -9.51
C LYS A 32 -14.40 -9.78 -9.82
N ALA A 33 -14.83 -10.93 -9.30
CA ALA A 33 -14.24 -12.21 -9.66
C ALA A 33 -14.41 -12.37 -11.18
N SER A 34 -13.47 -11.84 -11.93
CA SER A 34 -13.36 -12.02 -13.35
C SER A 34 -12.69 -13.37 -13.54
N ASN A 35 -13.38 -14.30 -14.15
CA ASN A 35 -12.81 -15.57 -14.60
C ASN A 35 -11.79 -15.40 -15.73
N THR A 36 -11.33 -14.21 -15.97
CA THR A 36 -10.38 -13.90 -17.03
C THR A 36 -8.93 -13.95 -16.52
N VAL A 37 -8.14 -14.62 -17.29
CA VAL A 37 -6.69 -14.80 -17.21
C VAL A 37 -5.99 -13.47 -16.94
N VAL A 38 -5.25 -13.39 -15.83
CA VAL A 38 -4.44 -12.23 -15.40
C VAL A 38 -5.20 -10.91 -15.52
N ASP A 39 -5.69 -10.44 -14.39
CA ASP A 39 -6.40 -9.17 -14.29
C ASP A 39 -5.43 -8.03 -14.67
N LEU A 40 -5.76 -7.28 -15.73
CA LEU A 40 -5.02 -6.09 -16.12
C LEU A 40 -5.55 -4.83 -15.42
N ASP A 41 -6.57 -4.98 -14.56
CA ASP A 41 -7.32 -3.86 -13.96
C ASP A 41 -6.56 -3.11 -12.83
N TYR A 42 -5.33 -3.49 -12.55
CA TYR A 42 -4.58 -2.95 -11.41
C TYR A 42 -4.05 -1.53 -11.56
N PHE A 43 -4.00 -0.99 -12.77
CA PHE A 43 -3.54 0.39 -12.96
C PHE A 43 -4.65 1.43 -12.78
N ASP A 44 -5.85 1.00 -12.41
CA ASP A 44 -7.07 1.79 -12.45
C ASP A 44 -7.61 2.15 -11.08
N ALA A 45 -6.76 2.63 -10.20
CA ALA A 45 -7.23 2.99 -8.87
C ALA A 45 -8.02 4.30 -8.86
N GLY A 46 -7.54 5.39 -9.48
CA GLY A 46 -8.24 6.68 -9.55
C GLY A 46 -8.75 7.17 -8.20
N LEU A 47 -9.85 7.92 -8.22
CA LEU A 47 -10.59 8.32 -7.03
C LEU A 47 -11.31 7.12 -6.43
N GLN A 48 -10.94 6.72 -5.23
CA GLN A 48 -11.60 5.66 -4.49
C GLN A 48 -12.72 6.22 -3.61
N GLN A 49 -13.92 5.73 -3.84
CA GLN A 49 -15.09 6.16 -3.08
C GLN A 49 -15.31 5.22 -1.89
N PRO A 50 -15.82 5.74 -0.75
CA PRO A 50 -16.06 4.92 0.43
C PRO A 50 -17.03 3.79 0.13
N ASP A 51 -16.86 2.66 0.82
CA ASP A 51 -17.64 1.44 0.63
C ASP A 51 -19.08 1.59 1.14
N ALA A 52 -19.93 2.23 0.34
CA ALA A 52 -21.33 2.45 0.62
C ALA A 52 -22.16 1.85 -0.53
N THR A 53 -22.61 0.61 -0.36
CA THR A 53 -23.33 -0.14 -1.41
C THR A 53 -24.82 -0.28 -1.16
N ASN A 54 -25.28 -0.11 0.09
CA ASN A 54 -26.69 -0.31 0.45
C ASN A 54 -27.50 0.96 0.19
N VAL A 55 -28.38 0.90 -0.80
CA VAL A 55 -29.31 1.99 -1.12
C VAL A 55 -30.38 2.08 -0.05
N PHE A 56 -30.59 3.25 0.53
CA PHE A 56 -31.68 3.51 1.47
C PHE A 56 -32.62 4.64 1.02
N TYR A 57 -32.24 5.37 -0.02
CA TYR A 57 -33.08 6.38 -0.63
C TYR A 57 -32.77 6.53 -2.13
N GLY A 58 -33.81 6.70 -2.95
CA GLY A 58 -33.73 6.85 -4.39
C GLY A 58 -33.64 5.52 -5.15
N ASP A 59 -33.96 5.56 -6.43
CA ASP A 59 -33.92 4.42 -7.33
C ASP A 59 -32.60 4.35 -8.09
N ASP A 60 -32.28 3.18 -8.63
CA ASP A 60 -31.06 2.96 -9.41
C ASP A 60 -31.10 3.61 -10.80
N GLU A 61 -32.30 3.92 -11.30
CA GLU A 61 -32.51 4.44 -12.65
C GLU A 61 -33.17 5.84 -12.62
N GLY A 62 -32.64 6.77 -13.42
CA GLY A 62 -33.24 8.08 -13.66
C GLY A 62 -32.59 9.25 -12.90
N PRO A 63 -33.05 10.49 -13.21
CA PRO A 63 -32.57 11.69 -12.52
C PRO A 63 -33.06 11.73 -11.07
N GLY A 64 -32.24 12.29 -10.18
CA GLY A 64 -32.58 12.47 -8.77
C GLY A 64 -31.48 12.08 -7.80
N LEU A 65 -31.82 12.17 -6.54
CA LEU A 65 -30.94 11.87 -5.42
C LEU A 65 -30.96 10.39 -5.07
N LYS A 66 -29.80 9.80 -4.95
CA LYS A 66 -29.58 8.45 -4.41
C LYS A 66 -28.65 8.50 -3.23
N LEU A 67 -29.06 7.88 -2.13
CA LEU A 67 -28.25 7.79 -0.90
C LEU A 67 -27.93 6.33 -0.60
N ARG A 68 -26.68 6.08 -0.24
CA ARG A 68 -26.15 4.75 0.11
C ARG A 68 -25.40 4.81 1.44
N TRP A 69 -25.38 3.69 2.13
CA TRP A 69 -24.56 3.48 3.30
C TRP A 69 -23.78 2.17 3.20
N GLY A 70 -22.74 2.08 3.97
CA GLY A 70 -21.94 0.86 4.15
C GLY A 70 -21.28 0.83 5.50
N LEU A 71 -20.89 -0.34 5.93
CA LEU A 71 -20.08 -0.56 7.13
C LEU A 71 -19.10 -1.69 6.82
N THR A 72 -17.81 -1.39 6.90
CA THR A 72 -16.77 -2.41 6.83
C THR A 72 -16.09 -2.54 8.19
N LEU A 73 -15.95 -3.77 8.66
CA LEU A 73 -15.25 -4.10 9.90
C LEU A 73 -14.04 -4.95 9.56
N PHE A 74 -12.91 -4.61 10.15
CA PHE A 74 -11.67 -5.37 10.09
C PHE A 74 -11.30 -5.86 11.48
N LEU A 75 -10.96 -7.13 11.58
CA LEU A 75 -10.52 -7.78 12.81
C LEU A 75 -9.23 -8.52 12.48
N SER A 76 -8.16 -8.23 13.18
CA SER A 76 -6.91 -8.98 13.05
C SER A 76 -6.39 -9.45 14.41
N GLY A 77 -5.78 -10.61 14.41
CA GLY A 77 -4.98 -11.12 15.50
C GLY A 77 -3.60 -11.44 14.99
N VAL A 78 -2.59 -10.83 15.58
CA VAL A 78 -1.18 -10.98 15.19
C VAL A 78 -0.41 -11.59 16.34
N ALA A 79 0.47 -12.54 16.03
CA ALA A 79 1.43 -13.09 16.98
C ALA A 79 2.81 -13.16 16.31
N SER A 80 3.82 -12.66 17.00
CA SER A 80 5.20 -12.74 16.55
C SER A 80 6.08 -13.44 17.58
N LYS A 81 7.14 -14.06 17.10
CA LYS A 81 8.18 -14.68 17.90
C LYS A 81 9.55 -14.31 17.37
N ASN A 82 10.49 -14.07 18.28
CA ASN A 82 11.84 -13.61 17.97
C ASN A 82 11.81 -12.35 17.05
N ALA A 83 10.97 -11.37 17.38
CA ALA A 83 10.92 -10.11 16.67
C ALA A 83 12.33 -9.51 16.53
N ASN A 84 12.63 -8.90 15.39
CA ASN A 84 13.97 -8.37 15.08
C ASN A 84 15.09 -9.42 15.29
N TYR A 85 14.81 -10.68 14.90
CA TYR A 85 15.74 -11.82 15.04
C TYR A 85 16.14 -12.16 16.47
N GLY A 86 15.25 -11.90 17.45
CA GLY A 86 15.51 -12.11 18.88
C GLY A 86 16.23 -10.93 19.54
N SER A 87 16.38 -9.81 18.85
CA SER A 87 16.95 -8.59 19.38
C SER A 87 15.89 -7.79 20.13
N ASN A 88 16.26 -7.23 21.30
CA ASN A 88 15.41 -6.34 22.09
C ASN A 88 15.48 -4.86 21.62
N VAL A 89 15.76 -4.64 20.35
CA VAL A 89 15.93 -3.31 19.78
C VAL A 89 14.60 -2.70 19.41
N SER A 90 14.42 -1.42 19.76
CA SER A 90 13.31 -0.59 19.32
C SER A 90 13.69 0.26 18.12
N ILE A 91 12.91 0.21 17.06
CA ILE A 91 13.05 1.08 15.87
C ILE A 91 12.24 2.38 16.08
N GLY A 92 11.07 2.30 16.66
CA GLY A 92 10.14 3.44 16.86
C GLY A 92 10.27 4.17 18.21
N GLY A 93 11.15 3.73 19.11
CA GLY A 93 11.44 4.38 20.39
C GLY A 93 10.75 3.74 21.61
N ASN A 94 9.79 2.84 21.46
CA ASN A 94 9.22 2.05 22.54
C ASN A 94 9.93 0.68 22.61
N PRO A 95 10.08 0.07 23.79
CA PRO A 95 10.72 -1.25 23.89
C PRO A 95 9.88 -2.29 23.16
N VAL A 96 10.55 -3.12 22.35
CA VAL A 96 9.94 -4.24 21.63
C VAL A 96 10.31 -5.52 22.37
N ASN A 97 9.33 -6.35 22.69
CA ASN A 97 9.58 -7.69 23.24
C ASN A 97 9.98 -8.64 22.09
N GLU A 98 10.74 -9.69 22.41
CA GLU A 98 11.04 -10.74 21.44
C GLU A 98 9.76 -11.44 20.95
N ASP A 99 8.82 -11.71 21.87
CA ASP A 99 7.55 -12.36 21.58
C ASP A 99 6.39 -11.37 21.86
N ASN A 100 5.54 -11.14 20.86
CA ASN A 100 4.39 -10.26 20.94
C ASN A 100 3.12 -10.96 20.47
N ALA A 101 1.98 -10.55 21.05
CA ALA A 101 0.67 -10.92 20.54
C ALA A 101 -0.31 -9.78 20.77
N TRP A 102 -1.00 -9.33 19.72
CA TRP A 102 -2.00 -8.27 19.80
C TRP A 102 -3.18 -8.56 18.87
N TRP A 103 -4.23 -7.81 19.05
CA TRP A 103 -5.35 -7.79 18.13
C TRP A 103 -5.75 -6.35 17.83
N GLU A 104 -6.29 -6.17 16.63
CA GLU A 104 -6.79 -4.90 16.17
C GLU A 104 -8.24 -5.05 15.69
N HIS A 105 -8.98 -3.98 15.88
CA HIS A 105 -10.31 -3.83 15.34
C HIS A 105 -10.42 -2.46 14.69
N SER A 106 -10.90 -2.44 13.44
CA SER A 106 -11.19 -1.22 12.72
C SER A 106 -12.61 -1.25 12.19
N GLY A 107 -13.31 -0.14 12.29
CA GLY A 107 -14.67 0.01 11.78
C GLY A 107 -14.79 1.24 10.90
N LEU A 108 -15.34 1.08 9.68
CA LEU A 108 -15.51 2.13 8.68
C LEU A 108 -17.00 2.26 8.29
N PRO A 109 -17.80 3.02 9.03
CA PRO A 109 -19.09 3.47 8.54
C PRO A 109 -18.91 4.49 7.41
N ALA A 110 -19.71 4.35 6.35
CA ALA A 110 -19.64 5.19 5.18
C ALA A 110 -21.01 5.61 4.67
N LEU A 111 -21.09 6.82 4.14
CA LEU A 111 -22.25 7.39 3.45
C LEU A 111 -21.82 7.89 2.08
N ARG A 112 -22.68 7.73 1.08
CA ARG A 112 -22.49 8.24 -0.26
C ARG A 112 -23.78 8.83 -0.78
N ALA A 113 -23.70 9.96 -1.48
CA ALA A 113 -24.78 10.62 -2.17
C ALA A 113 -24.41 10.80 -3.65
N ASP A 114 -25.34 10.47 -4.53
CA ASP A 114 -25.25 10.75 -5.97
C ASP A 114 -26.52 11.51 -6.38
N TYR A 115 -26.39 12.61 -7.10
CA TYR A 115 -27.48 13.35 -7.68
C TYR A 115 -27.32 13.43 -9.19
N THR A 116 -28.13 12.69 -9.92
CA THR A 116 -28.14 12.68 -11.38
C THR A 116 -28.98 13.84 -11.90
N LEU A 117 -28.35 14.69 -12.70
CA LEU A 117 -28.98 15.86 -13.33
C LEU A 117 -29.85 15.41 -14.52
N ALA A 118 -30.90 16.17 -14.82
CA ALA A 118 -31.82 15.88 -15.95
C ALA A 118 -31.08 15.87 -17.31
N GLU A 119 -30.00 16.65 -17.43
CA GLU A 119 -29.17 16.74 -18.64
C GLU A 119 -28.07 15.66 -18.72
N GLY A 120 -28.02 14.73 -17.77
CA GLY A 120 -27.15 13.56 -17.79
C GLY A 120 -25.83 13.68 -17.04
N GLY A 121 -25.51 14.84 -16.45
CA GLY A 121 -24.36 14.97 -15.53
C GLY A 121 -24.71 14.48 -14.12
N ARG A 122 -23.70 14.27 -13.28
CA ARG A 122 -23.88 13.76 -11.91
C ARG A 122 -23.03 14.56 -10.91
N ILE A 123 -23.66 14.98 -9.81
CA ILE A 123 -22.96 15.47 -8.63
C ILE A 123 -22.89 14.30 -7.64
N PHE A 124 -21.73 14.06 -7.05
CA PHE A 124 -21.55 12.99 -6.10
C PHE A 124 -20.72 13.45 -4.90
N GLY A 125 -20.85 12.75 -3.80
CA GLY A 125 -20.03 12.98 -2.63
C GLY A 125 -20.05 11.79 -1.68
N GLY A 126 -19.07 11.73 -0.81
CA GLY A 126 -18.93 10.67 0.17
C GLY A 126 -18.38 11.20 1.48
N ALA A 127 -18.72 10.51 2.57
CA ALA A 127 -18.14 10.70 3.87
C ALA A 127 -17.98 9.35 4.57
N SER A 128 -16.85 9.14 5.23
CA SER A 128 -16.60 7.98 6.09
C SER A 128 -15.89 8.41 7.35
N ALA A 129 -16.00 7.58 8.39
CA ALA A 129 -15.21 7.69 9.60
C ALA A 129 -14.47 6.39 9.82
N VAL A 130 -13.36 6.44 10.55
CA VAL A 130 -12.65 5.25 10.98
C VAL A 130 -12.54 5.25 12.50
N TYR A 131 -12.83 4.09 13.08
CA TYR A 131 -12.61 3.80 14.49
C TYR A 131 -11.61 2.64 14.58
N ASN A 132 -10.47 2.88 15.23
CA ASN A 132 -9.41 1.91 15.42
C ASN A 132 -9.21 1.60 16.90
N ILE A 133 -8.91 0.32 17.21
CA ILE A 133 -8.47 -0.13 18.52
C ILE A 133 -7.33 -1.13 18.32
N THR A 134 -6.24 -0.97 19.07
CA THR A 134 -5.20 -1.98 19.23
C THR A 134 -5.08 -2.39 20.69
N ARG A 135 -5.01 -3.70 20.98
CA ARG A 135 -4.90 -4.26 22.35
C ARG A 135 -4.05 -5.53 22.30
N GLY A 136 -3.31 -5.78 23.37
CA GLY A 136 -2.55 -7.01 23.51
C GLY A 136 -1.27 -6.83 24.30
N SER A 137 -0.33 -7.76 24.15
CA SER A 137 1.01 -7.63 24.68
C SER A 137 1.88 -6.76 23.76
N GLY A 138 2.79 -6.03 24.35
CA GLY A 138 3.64 -5.10 23.61
C GLY A 138 2.87 -3.85 23.15
N PHE A 139 3.37 -3.22 22.10
CA PHE A 139 2.86 -1.95 21.60
C PHE A 139 2.00 -2.09 20.31
N GLY A 140 1.62 -3.31 19.92
CA GLY A 140 0.79 -3.57 18.75
C GLY A 140 1.56 -3.50 17.43
N ASP A 141 2.88 -3.64 17.48
CA ASP A 141 3.78 -3.80 16.35
C ASP A 141 5.13 -4.38 16.81
N ASN A 142 6.02 -4.72 15.87
CA ASN A 142 7.37 -5.19 16.13
C ASN A 142 8.45 -4.11 15.90
N THR A 143 8.07 -2.86 15.69
CA THR A 143 9.00 -1.73 15.49
C THR A 143 9.11 -0.84 16.72
N GLY A 144 8.11 -0.86 17.59
CA GLY A 144 7.98 0.06 18.72
C GLY A 144 7.43 1.44 18.34
N ALA A 145 6.83 1.58 17.16
CA ALA A 145 6.23 2.82 16.67
C ALA A 145 4.83 3.05 17.27
N THR A 146 4.04 1.99 17.44
CA THR A 146 2.70 2.05 18.01
C THR A 146 2.74 2.32 19.51
N PRO A 147 2.02 3.32 20.05
CA PRO A 147 1.92 3.54 21.49
C PRO A 147 1.12 2.43 22.17
N ASN A 148 1.23 2.35 23.51
CA ASN A 148 0.54 1.32 24.28
C ASN A 148 -0.99 1.48 24.21
N HIS A 149 -1.67 0.47 23.67
CA HIS A 149 -3.14 0.37 23.58
C HIS A 149 -3.82 1.58 22.92
N PRO A 150 -3.40 2.01 21.73
CA PRO A 150 -4.00 3.17 21.07
C PRO A 150 -5.44 2.89 20.64
N GLU A 151 -6.24 3.96 20.66
CA GLU A 151 -7.64 3.97 20.26
C GLU A 151 -7.98 5.34 19.68
N ALA A 152 -8.62 5.38 18.51
CA ALA A 152 -8.99 6.62 17.86
C ALA A 152 -10.28 6.50 17.04
N LEU A 153 -11.03 7.59 17.01
CA LEU A 153 -12.13 7.82 16.08
C LEU A 153 -11.83 9.09 15.30
N ARG A 154 -11.85 9.05 13.99
CA ARG A 154 -11.56 10.19 13.13
C ARG A 154 -12.37 10.20 11.85
N LEU A 155 -12.47 11.38 11.23
CA LEU A 155 -12.96 11.49 9.86
C LEU A 155 -11.96 10.83 8.92
N ASP A 156 -12.43 9.94 8.07
CA ASP A 156 -11.63 9.26 7.05
C ASP A 156 -11.79 9.97 5.70
N GLN A 157 -12.97 9.97 5.11
CA GLN A 157 -13.24 10.68 3.87
C GLN A 157 -14.34 11.74 4.05
N ALA A 158 -14.25 12.85 3.31
CA ALA A 158 -15.29 13.87 3.14
C ALA A 158 -15.01 14.68 1.88
N TYR A 159 -15.70 14.39 0.79
CA TYR A 159 -15.46 15.02 -0.49
C TYR A 159 -16.73 15.24 -1.29
N LEU A 160 -16.63 16.12 -2.27
CA LEU A 160 -17.66 16.41 -3.25
C LEU A 160 -17.03 16.37 -4.66
N GLY A 161 -17.80 15.93 -5.64
CA GLY A 161 -17.37 15.84 -7.02
C GLY A 161 -18.49 16.03 -8.02
N TRP A 162 -18.09 16.17 -9.26
CA TRP A 162 -18.94 16.20 -10.44
C TRP A 162 -18.41 15.24 -11.49
N ASN A 163 -19.32 14.63 -12.22
CA ASN A 163 -18.99 13.73 -13.33
C ASN A 163 -19.88 14.08 -14.53
N SER A 164 -19.32 13.97 -15.72
CA SER A 164 -20.02 14.37 -16.95
C SER A 164 -21.23 13.49 -17.30
N GLY A 165 -21.28 12.24 -16.80
CA GLY A 165 -22.34 11.30 -17.17
C GLY A 165 -22.47 11.19 -18.69
N GLN A 166 -23.68 11.45 -19.21
CA GLN A 166 -24.04 11.39 -20.64
C GLN A 166 -23.71 12.67 -21.43
N LEU A 167 -23.27 13.77 -20.76
CA LEU A 167 -23.12 15.09 -21.41
C LEU A 167 -22.18 15.09 -22.61
N PHE A 168 -21.18 14.23 -22.63
CA PHE A 168 -20.17 14.10 -23.68
C PHE A 168 -20.10 12.71 -24.29
N ALA A 169 -21.16 11.89 -24.13
CA ALA A 169 -21.17 10.49 -24.56
C ALA A 169 -20.80 10.31 -26.04
N ASP A 170 -21.31 11.18 -26.93
CA ASP A 170 -21.06 11.11 -28.36
C ASP A 170 -19.64 11.53 -28.79
N SER A 171 -18.94 12.32 -27.97
CA SER A 171 -17.65 12.90 -28.36
C SER A 171 -16.46 12.33 -27.59
N LEU A 172 -16.60 12.18 -26.29
CA LEU A 172 -15.54 11.70 -25.38
C LEU A 172 -15.82 10.34 -24.76
N GLY A 173 -17.09 9.94 -24.72
CA GLY A 173 -17.56 8.77 -24.00
C GLY A 173 -18.41 9.14 -22.78
N GLU A 174 -19.08 8.12 -22.25
CA GLU A 174 -19.84 8.22 -21.00
C GLU A 174 -18.89 8.42 -19.82
N ASP A 175 -19.28 9.23 -18.83
CA ASP A 175 -18.48 9.52 -17.63
C ASP A 175 -17.07 10.06 -17.93
N ALA A 176 -16.83 10.63 -19.13
CA ALA A 176 -15.50 10.97 -19.63
C ALA A 176 -14.76 12.03 -18.80
N LEU A 177 -15.47 12.94 -18.15
CA LEU A 177 -14.88 13.99 -17.34
C LEU A 177 -15.35 13.86 -15.89
N GLN A 178 -14.40 13.94 -14.96
CA GLN A 178 -14.69 13.94 -13.53
C GLN A 178 -13.84 14.98 -12.82
N PHE A 179 -14.40 15.60 -11.80
CA PHE A 179 -13.69 16.45 -10.84
C PHE A 179 -14.15 16.10 -9.43
N ALA A 180 -13.21 15.99 -8.49
CA ALA A 180 -13.53 15.81 -7.09
C ALA A 180 -12.54 16.59 -6.21
N ALA A 181 -13.00 17.08 -5.06
CA ALA A 181 -12.16 17.75 -4.08
C ALA A 181 -12.66 17.49 -2.66
N GLY A 182 -11.72 17.41 -1.73
CA GLY A 182 -11.96 17.18 -0.31
C GLY A 182 -10.93 16.25 0.31
N ARG A 183 -11.31 15.64 1.43
CA ARG A 183 -10.56 14.56 2.07
C ARG A 183 -10.95 13.24 1.39
N MET A 184 -10.05 12.62 0.65
CA MET A 184 -10.39 11.45 -0.17
C MET A 184 -9.17 10.59 -0.51
N ASP A 185 -9.42 9.32 -0.77
CA ASP A 185 -8.42 8.40 -1.30
C ASP A 185 -8.19 8.69 -2.78
N PHE A 186 -6.95 8.65 -3.18
CA PHE A 186 -6.55 8.75 -4.58
C PHE A 186 -5.30 7.91 -4.81
N ALA A 187 -5.33 7.09 -5.84
CA ALA A 187 -4.19 6.29 -6.23
C ALA A 187 -4.07 6.20 -7.76
N PHE A 188 -2.87 5.95 -8.26
CA PHE A 188 -2.65 5.56 -9.65
C PHE A 188 -1.56 4.48 -9.77
N GLY A 189 -1.58 3.80 -10.91
CA GLY A 189 -0.77 2.60 -11.06
C GLY A 189 -1.19 1.55 -10.01
N GLU A 190 -0.24 0.84 -9.46
CA GLU A 190 -0.45 -0.14 -8.39
C GLU A 190 -0.18 0.44 -6.98
N GLY A 191 -0.24 1.75 -6.82
CA GLY A 191 0.13 2.42 -5.56
C GLY A 191 1.64 2.51 -5.33
N PHE A 192 2.48 2.15 -6.32
CA PHE A 192 3.94 2.18 -6.19
C PHE A 192 4.50 3.58 -5.92
N LEU A 193 3.83 4.62 -6.38
CA LEU A 193 4.18 6.02 -6.13
C LEU A 193 3.10 6.76 -5.34
N VAL A 194 1.82 6.60 -5.73
CA VAL A 194 0.69 7.25 -5.09
C VAL A 194 -0.39 6.22 -4.83
N GLY A 195 -0.70 5.99 -3.56
CA GLY A 195 -1.70 5.04 -3.09
C GLY A 195 -2.22 5.38 -1.69
N ASP A 196 -1.38 5.96 -0.82
CA ASP A 196 -1.73 6.27 0.57
C ASP A 196 -1.44 7.74 0.91
N GLY A 197 -2.45 8.46 1.31
CA GLY A 197 -2.38 9.83 1.78
C GLY A 197 -2.30 9.98 3.30
N TYR A 198 -2.36 8.88 4.05
CA TYR A 198 -2.39 8.90 5.52
C TYR A 198 -1.13 8.29 6.13
N PHE A 199 -0.65 8.88 7.23
CA PHE A 199 0.51 8.36 7.94
C PHE A 199 0.44 8.69 9.45
N ASP A 200 0.49 7.69 10.33
CA ASP A 200 0.43 7.91 11.78
C ASP A 200 1.41 7.08 12.63
N THR A 201 2.15 6.17 12.03
CA THR A 201 3.03 5.20 12.73
C THR A 201 2.31 4.38 13.81
N GLY A 202 1.02 4.06 13.59
CA GLY A 202 0.21 3.31 14.55
C GLY A 202 -0.24 4.10 15.77
N ASN A 203 0.03 5.41 15.85
CA ASN A 203 -0.33 6.25 17.01
C ASN A 203 -1.83 6.28 17.28
N GLN A 204 -2.65 6.08 16.27
CA GLN A 204 -4.11 6.06 16.39
C GLN A 204 -4.70 4.63 16.38
N GLY A 205 -3.87 3.61 16.53
CA GLY A 205 -4.26 2.21 16.47
C GLY A 205 -4.43 1.70 15.05
N GLY A 206 -4.59 0.37 14.93
CA GLY A 206 -4.78 -0.26 13.64
C GLY A 206 -3.53 -0.22 12.76
N TYR A 207 -2.34 -0.35 13.34
CA TYR A 207 -1.08 -0.39 12.59
C TYR A 207 -1.13 -1.45 11.49
N TYR A 208 -1.52 -2.67 11.84
CA TYR A 208 -1.60 -3.78 10.90
C TYR A 208 -2.83 -3.69 9.99
N ASN A 209 -3.98 -3.28 10.52
CA ASN A 209 -5.20 -3.15 9.71
C ASN A 209 -5.11 -2.04 8.66
N GLY A 210 -4.39 -0.95 8.93
CA GLY A 210 -4.08 0.14 8.02
C GLY A 210 -5.22 0.60 7.12
N VAL A 211 -6.38 0.90 7.68
CA VAL A 211 -7.62 1.06 6.90
C VAL A 211 -7.88 2.46 6.37
N SER A 212 -7.02 3.42 6.66
CA SER A 212 -7.16 4.81 6.22
C SER A 212 -6.06 5.17 5.24
N GLU A 213 -6.47 5.68 4.10
CA GLU A 213 -5.56 6.04 3.00
C GLU A 213 -5.84 7.48 2.50
N ALA A 214 -6.82 8.18 3.09
CA ALA A 214 -7.28 9.47 2.59
C ALA A 214 -6.25 10.58 2.76
N PHE A 215 -5.97 11.30 1.69
CA PHE A 215 -5.28 12.59 1.75
C PHE A 215 -6.09 13.59 2.56
N GLU A 216 -5.45 14.41 3.38
CA GLU A 216 -6.13 15.46 4.17
C GLU A 216 -6.88 16.42 3.25
N LYS A 217 -6.23 16.81 2.16
CA LYS A 217 -6.85 17.63 1.11
C LYS A 217 -6.36 17.12 -0.25
N ALA A 218 -7.30 16.81 -1.09
CA ALA A 218 -7.03 16.47 -2.46
C ALA A 218 -7.98 17.19 -3.41
N ALA A 219 -7.51 17.44 -4.64
CA ALA A 219 -8.33 17.86 -5.75
C ALA A 219 -7.85 17.13 -7.00
N VAL A 220 -8.76 16.44 -7.68
CA VAL A 220 -8.44 15.61 -8.84
C VAL A 220 -9.39 15.95 -9.98
N ALA A 221 -8.84 16.20 -11.16
CA ALA A 221 -9.56 16.33 -12.40
C ALA A 221 -9.15 15.18 -13.33
N THR A 222 -10.12 14.37 -13.74
CA THR A 222 -9.90 13.15 -14.53
C THR A 222 -10.53 13.27 -15.90
N ILE A 223 -9.85 12.77 -16.92
CA ILE A 223 -10.41 12.49 -18.25
C ILE A 223 -10.23 11.00 -18.56
N ASP A 224 -11.30 10.33 -19.00
CA ASP A 224 -11.28 8.94 -19.48
C ASP A 224 -11.99 8.87 -20.83
N SER A 225 -11.23 8.67 -21.91
CA SER A 225 -11.76 8.73 -23.26
C SER A 225 -10.97 7.87 -24.23
N HIS A 226 -11.66 6.99 -24.98
CA HIS A 226 -11.09 6.22 -26.08
C HIS A 226 -9.81 5.43 -25.72
N GLY A 227 -9.78 4.88 -24.49
CA GLY A 227 -8.63 4.13 -23.98
C GLY A 227 -7.53 5.00 -23.34
N TRP A 228 -7.64 6.31 -23.42
CA TRP A 228 -6.82 7.25 -22.65
C TRP A 228 -7.45 7.54 -21.31
N HIS A 229 -6.64 7.54 -20.28
CA HIS A 229 -6.97 8.06 -18.96
C HIS A 229 -5.94 9.11 -18.56
N GLY A 230 -6.39 10.21 -17.95
CA GLY A 230 -5.48 11.23 -17.46
C GLY A 230 -6.03 11.92 -16.22
N ASP A 231 -5.14 12.22 -15.26
CA ASP A 231 -5.45 12.95 -14.04
C ASP A 231 -4.54 14.17 -13.93
N LEU A 232 -5.12 15.28 -13.46
CA LEU A 232 -4.40 16.40 -12.86
C LEU A 232 -4.77 16.43 -11.39
N PHE A 233 -3.79 16.51 -10.50
CA PHE A 233 -4.07 16.39 -9.08
C PHE A 233 -3.24 17.33 -8.20
N TYR A 234 -3.84 17.69 -7.08
CA TYR A 234 -3.24 18.28 -5.89
C TYR A 234 -3.47 17.32 -4.72
N LEU A 235 -2.42 17.05 -3.94
CA LEU A 235 -2.45 16.13 -2.80
C LEU A 235 -1.75 16.79 -1.60
N GLU A 236 -2.40 16.72 -0.43
CA GLU A 236 -1.83 17.09 0.87
C GLU A 236 -1.97 15.90 1.80
N GLN A 237 -0.84 15.37 2.28
CA GLN A 237 -0.82 14.17 3.13
C GLN A 237 -1.41 14.48 4.50
N ASP A 238 -2.18 13.53 5.04
CA ASP A 238 -2.62 13.53 6.42
C ASP A 238 -1.57 12.83 7.29
N GLN A 239 -0.74 13.63 7.96
CA GLN A 239 0.29 13.10 8.85
C GLN A 239 -0.07 13.38 10.29
N TYR A 240 -0.25 12.31 11.06
CA TYR A 240 -0.43 12.42 12.50
C TYR A 240 0.83 11.96 13.23
N ARG A 241 1.56 12.91 13.81
CA ARG A 241 2.68 12.63 14.72
C ARG A 241 2.54 13.50 15.97
N PRO A 242 2.50 12.90 17.18
CA PRO A 242 2.42 13.68 18.41
C PRO A 242 3.56 14.71 18.51
N GLY A 243 3.18 16.00 18.62
CA GLY A 243 4.13 17.10 18.78
C GLY A 243 4.89 17.51 17.51
N ARG A 244 4.50 17.03 16.33
CA ARG A 244 5.03 17.45 15.02
C ARG A 244 3.88 17.82 14.09
N ASP A 245 4.06 18.94 13.41
CA ASP A 245 3.18 19.38 12.32
C ASP A 245 3.91 19.07 11.00
N ASP A 246 3.90 17.80 10.64
CA ASP A 246 4.54 17.35 9.40
C ASP A 246 3.53 17.56 8.25
N GLU A 247 3.98 18.13 7.16
CA GLU A 247 3.17 18.47 6.01
C GLU A 247 3.91 18.10 4.72
N THR A 248 3.24 17.38 3.84
CA THR A 248 3.75 17.10 2.48
C THR A 248 2.67 17.45 1.46
N ARG A 249 2.97 18.38 0.56
CA ARG A 249 2.05 18.85 -0.50
C ARG A 249 2.66 18.64 -1.86
N SER A 250 1.87 18.07 -2.74
CA SER A 250 2.29 17.73 -4.09
C SER A 250 1.26 18.13 -5.13
N VAL A 251 1.74 18.44 -6.32
CA VAL A 251 0.94 18.60 -7.53
C VAL A 251 1.49 17.69 -8.61
N GLY A 252 0.63 17.22 -9.50
CA GLY A 252 1.11 16.31 -10.54
C GLY A 252 0.10 16.01 -11.62
N ALA A 253 0.54 15.20 -12.55
CA ALA A 253 -0.25 14.67 -13.64
C ALA A 253 0.07 13.19 -13.84
N ASN A 254 -0.95 12.42 -14.16
CA ASN A 254 -0.89 11.02 -14.51
C ASN A 254 -1.55 10.83 -15.88
N VAL A 255 -1.00 9.96 -16.71
CA VAL A 255 -1.61 9.56 -17.96
C VAL A 255 -1.31 8.11 -18.25
N HIS A 256 -2.31 7.37 -18.75
CA HIS A 256 -2.08 6.06 -19.32
C HIS A 256 -2.95 5.79 -20.54
N TYR A 257 -2.51 4.83 -21.36
CA TYR A 257 -3.26 4.34 -22.51
C TYR A 257 -3.43 2.82 -22.44
N ARG A 258 -4.67 2.38 -22.63
CA ARG A 258 -5.05 0.96 -22.65
C ARG A 258 -5.19 0.47 -24.08
N PHE A 259 -4.31 -0.44 -24.45
CA PHE A 259 -4.42 -1.19 -25.68
C PHE A 259 -5.40 -2.34 -25.47
N THR A 260 -6.53 -2.31 -26.15
CA THR A 260 -7.65 -3.23 -25.99
C THR A 260 -7.24 -4.66 -25.61
N GLY A 261 -7.44 -5.00 -24.32
CA GLY A 261 -7.25 -6.35 -23.76
C GLY A 261 -5.83 -6.89 -23.72
N ARG A 262 -4.78 -6.10 -24.05
CA ARG A 262 -3.42 -6.61 -24.18
C ARG A 262 -2.35 -5.92 -23.36
N ALA A 263 -2.41 -4.62 -23.22
CA ALA A 263 -1.37 -3.86 -22.52
C ALA A 263 -1.88 -2.51 -22.03
N GLU A 264 -1.21 -1.98 -21.04
CA GLU A 264 -1.33 -0.60 -20.58
C GLU A 264 0.08 0.01 -20.50
N LEU A 265 0.21 1.26 -20.93
CA LEU A 265 1.39 2.07 -20.76
C LEU A 265 1.02 3.35 -20.06
N GLY A 266 1.76 3.75 -19.04
CA GLY A 266 1.49 4.96 -18.26
C GLY A 266 2.75 5.72 -17.92
N ALA A 267 2.54 7.01 -17.66
CA ALA A 267 3.55 7.93 -17.16
C ALA A 267 2.92 8.89 -16.14
N ALA A 268 3.70 9.33 -15.16
CA ALA A 268 3.27 10.37 -14.25
C ALA A 268 4.42 11.31 -13.91
N TYR A 269 4.06 12.52 -13.54
CA TYR A 269 4.92 13.53 -12.97
C TYR A 269 4.31 14.04 -11.67
N LEU A 270 5.13 14.17 -10.64
CA LEU A 270 4.76 14.69 -9.34
C LEU A 270 5.86 15.67 -8.89
N ASN A 271 5.46 16.83 -8.40
CA ASN A 271 6.36 17.77 -7.71
C ASN A 271 5.89 17.93 -6.27
N THR A 272 6.72 17.53 -5.33
CA THR A 272 6.52 17.78 -3.90
C THR A 272 7.08 19.16 -3.58
N TYR A 273 6.26 20.20 -3.77
CA TYR A 273 6.67 21.60 -3.68
C TYR A 273 6.79 22.10 -2.23
N LYS A 274 6.29 21.34 -1.25
CA LYS A 274 6.40 21.63 0.18
C LYS A 274 6.43 20.34 0.98
N SER A 275 7.45 20.17 1.80
CA SER A 275 7.51 19.08 2.77
C SER A 275 8.36 19.46 3.98
N ASN A 276 7.98 18.97 5.16
CA ASN A 276 8.80 19.03 6.37
C ASN A 276 9.88 17.93 6.38
N VAL A 277 9.82 16.99 5.43
CA VAL A 277 10.88 16.03 5.16
C VAL A 277 11.86 16.66 4.17
N PRO A 278 13.10 17.02 4.56
CA PRO A 278 13.99 17.78 3.69
C PRO A 278 14.27 17.12 2.34
N ALA A 279 14.34 15.79 2.32
CA ALA A 279 14.57 15.03 1.09
C ALA A 279 13.40 15.15 0.09
N LEU A 280 12.18 15.42 0.56
CA LEU A 280 11.00 15.57 -0.29
C LEU A 280 10.73 17.02 -0.70
N ASP A 281 11.22 18.03 0.06
CA ASP A 281 10.93 19.44 -0.19
C ASP A 281 11.56 19.95 -1.50
N GLY A 282 10.73 20.19 -2.50
CA GLY A 282 11.14 20.63 -3.83
C GLY A 282 11.56 19.48 -4.76
N THR A 283 11.19 18.23 -4.47
CA THR A 283 11.58 17.07 -5.28
C THR A 283 10.64 16.87 -6.47
N ASP A 284 11.23 16.73 -7.65
CA ASP A 284 10.57 16.33 -8.89
C ASP A 284 10.64 14.81 -9.03
N ILE A 285 9.50 14.19 -9.31
CA ILE A 285 9.36 12.73 -9.37
C ILE A 285 8.72 12.35 -10.71
N TYR A 286 9.36 11.44 -11.40
CA TYR A 286 8.94 10.93 -12.70
C TYR A 286 8.63 9.45 -12.58
N ASN A 287 7.52 9.01 -13.16
CA ASN A 287 7.12 7.60 -13.18
C ASN A 287 6.84 7.14 -14.60
N LEU A 288 7.34 5.96 -14.93
CA LEU A 288 6.96 5.22 -16.14
C LEU A 288 6.50 3.82 -15.74
N ARG A 289 5.43 3.34 -16.35
CA ARG A 289 4.90 2.00 -16.07
C ARG A 289 4.35 1.32 -17.31
N ALA A 290 4.44 0.02 -17.32
CA ALA A 290 3.90 -0.82 -18.38
C ALA A 290 3.42 -2.15 -17.82
N LYS A 291 2.33 -2.68 -18.38
CA LYS A 291 1.81 -4.01 -18.05
C LYS A 291 1.12 -4.61 -19.25
N GLY A 292 1.24 -5.91 -19.46
CA GLY A 292 0.54 -6.55 -20.56
C GLY A 292 0.90 -8.00 -20.80
N LYS A 293 0.33 -8.52 -21.88
CA LYS A 293 0.55 -9.87 -22.41
C LYS A 293 1.34 -9.76 -23.73
N PRO A 294 2.67 -9.70 -23.67
CA PRO A 294 3.49 -9.30 -24.82
C PRO A 294 3.56 -10.37 -25.93
N ILE A 295 3.30 -11.63 -25.58
CA ILE A 295 3.45 -12.76 -26.49
C ILE A 295 2.07 -13.35 -26.81
N PRO A 296 1.50 -13.12 -28.02
CA PRO A 296 0.16 -13.61 -28.35
C PRO A 296 -0.02 -15.13 -28.23
N ALA A 297 1.04 -15.90 -28.44
CA ALA A 297 1.03 -17.35 -28.29
C ALA A 297 1.05 -17.84 -26.84
N LEU A 298 1.32 -16.96 -25.87
CA LEU A 298 1.39 -17.22 -24.42
C LEU A 298 0.37 -16.33 -23.68
N GLU A 299 -0.90 -16.53 -23.94
CA GLU A 299 -2.00 -15.73 -23.35
C GLU A 299 -2.02 -15.75 -21.81
N ASN A 300 -1.40 -16.76 -21.22
CA ASN A 300 -1.30 -16.93 -19.76
C ASN A 300 -0.08 -16.24 -19.15
N LEU A 301 0.82 -15.67 -19.96
CA LEU A 301 1.97 -14.90 -19.53
C LEU A 301 1.60 -13.42 -19.49
N ALA A 302 1.74 -12.81 -18.32
CA ALA A 302 1.73 -11.35 -18.19
C ALA A 302 3.08 -10.88 -17.67
N ILE A 303 3.49 -9.69 -18.11
CA ILE A 303 4.63 -8.97 -17.58
C ILE A 303 4.20 -7.56 -17.19
N GLY A 304 4.86 -6.98 -16.20
CA GLY A 304 4.62 -5.61 -15.76
C GLY A 304 5.83 -5.04 -15.05
N GLY A 305 5.80 -3.74 -14.84
CA GLY A 305 6.81 -3.04 -14.08
C GLY A 305 6.59 -1.54 -14.04
N GLN A 306 7.23 -0.92 -13.07
CA GLN A 306 7.29 0.54 -12.91
C GLN A 306 8.71 0.96 -12.62
N TYR A 307 9.03 2.18 -13.03
CA TYR A 307 10.26 2.88 -12.71
C TYR A 307 9.91 4.28 -12.22
N VAL A 308 10.46 4.66 -11.07
CA VAL A 308 10.33 5.99 -10.47
C VAL A 308 11.72 6.59 -10.38
N TYR A 309 11.86 7.84 -10.76
CA TYR A 309 13.08 8.62 -10.66
C TYR A 309 12.79 9.91 -9.89
N GLU A 310 13.58 10.15 -8.85
CA GLU A 310 13.52 11.33 -7.97
C GLU A 310 14.68 12.24 -8.25
N SER A 311 14.42 13.54 -8.39
CA SER A 311 15.44 14.55 -8.64
C SER A 311 15.20 15.80 -7.80
N ASN A 312 16.19 16.13 -6.99
CA ASN A 312 16.22 17.37 -6.22
C ASN A 312 17.66 17.89 -6.11
N PRO A 313 18.12 18.69 -7.08
CA PRO A 313 19.49 19.21 -7.07
C PRO A 313 19.85 20.06 -5.84
N LYS A 314 18.84 20.65 -5.17
CA LYS A 314 19.04 21.45 -3.96
C LYS A 314 19.44 20.59 -2.75
N ASN A 315 18.96 19.35 -2.71
CA ASN A 315 19.16 18.41 -1.62
C ASN A 315 20.03 17.21 -2.05
N ASP A 316 20.67 17.29 -3.23
CA ASP A 316 21.52 16.23 -3.80
C ASP A 316 20.79 14.88 -3.95
N ILE A 317 19.53 14.92 -4.36
CA ILE A 317 18.70 13.74 -4.63
C ILE A 317 18.78 13.40 -6.11
N ASP A 318 19.22 12.19 -6.41
CA ASP A 318 19.29 11.56 -7.74
C ASP A 318 19.09 10.06 -7.55
N ASP A 319 17.87 9.68 -7.19
CA ASP A 319 17.54 8.35 -6.72
C ASP A 319 16.42 7.71 -7.53
N SER A 320 16.31 6.40 -7.45
CA SER A 320 15.28 5.67 -8.19
C SER A 320 14.81 4.42 -7.45
N GLY A 321 13.54 4.07 -7.73
CA GLY A 321 12.95 2.81 -7.32
C GLY A 321 12.25 2.16 -8.51
N TRP A 322 12.32 0.83 -8.63
CA TRP A 322 11.65 0.13 -9.70
C TRP A 322 11.29 -1.30 -9.32
N TYR A 323 10.31 -1.85 -10.01
CA TYR A 323 10.10 -3.29 -10.04
C TYR A 323 9.83 -3.78 -11.46
N ALA A 324 10.13 -5.06 -11.69
CA ALA A 324 9.71 -5.81 -12.86
C ALA A 324 9.14 -7.15 -12.42
N GLU A 325 8.07 -7.59 -13.08
CA GLU A 325 7.30 -8.75 -12.71
C GLU A 325 6.91 -9.58 -13.92
N ALA A 326 6.93 -10.89 -13.76
CA ALA A 326 6.41 -11.84 -14.73
C ALA A 326 5.50 -12.83 -14.02
N SER A 327 4.35 -13.12 -14.59
CA SER A 327 3.36 -14.04 -14.05
C SER A 327 2.90 -15.01 -15.13
N TYR A 328 2.81 -16.28 -14.77
CA TYR A 328 2.29 -17.33 -15.65
C TYR A 328 1.22 -18.15 -14.93
N LYS A 329 0.00 -18.21 -15.52
CA LYS A 329 -1.11 -19.02 -15.02
C LYS A 329 -1.18 -20.33 -15.81
N PHE A 330 -1.02 -21.45 -15.11
CA PHE A 330 -1.23 -22.79 -15.66
C PHE A 330 -2.73 -23.10 -15.67
N GLN A 331 -3.31 -23.23 -16.86
CA GLN A 331 -4.73 -23.53 -17.02
C GLN A 331 -4.97 -25.03 -17.18
N ASN A 332 -6.15 -25.48 -16.78
CA ASN A 332 -6.60 -26.89 -16.90
C ASN A 332 -5.64 -27.88 -16.20
N THR A 333 -4.99 -27.44 -15.14
CA THR A 333 -4.12 -28.25 -14.29
C THR A 333 -4.73 -28.36 -12.87
N TRP A 334 -4.21 -29.29 -12.08
CA TRP A 334 -4.63 -29.41 -10.70
C TRP A 334 -4.35 -28.11 -9.92
N LEU A 335 -5.37 -27.54 -9.28
CA LEU A 335 -5.34 -26.27 -8.54
C LEU A 335 -5.08 -25.00 -9.37
N ASP A 336 -5.08 -25.06 -10.69
CA ASP A 336 -4.82 -23.92 -11.60
C ASP A 336 -3.73 -22.96 -11.08
N PRO A 337 -2.50 -23.46 -10.84
CA PRO A 337 -1.46 -22.67 -10.19
C PRO A 337 -1.04 -21.46 -11.02
N GLN A 338 -0.78 -20.36 -10.34
CA GLN A 338 -0.12 -19.19 -10.91
C GLN A 338 1.25 -19.02 -10.25
N LEU A 339 2.29 -18.87 -11.08
CA LEU A 339 3.64 -18.57 -10.61
C LEU A 339 3.97 -17.13 -10.96
N ILE A 340 4.50 -16.39 -10.01
CA ILE A 340 4.87 -14.98 -10.15
C ILE A 340 6.30 -14.83 -9.69
N TYR A 341 7.12 -14.15 -10.50
CA TYR A 341 8.44 -13.68 -10.13
C TYR A 341 8.49 -12.17 -10.20
N ARG A 342 9.06 -11.53 -9.19
CA ARG A 342 9.27 -10.08 -9.11
C ARG A 342 10.68 -9.79 -8.63
N ARG A 343 11.29 -8.80 -9.27
CA ARG A 343 12.48 -8.13 -8.80
C ARG A 343 12.14 -6.67 -8.54
N ALA A 344 12.49 -6.14 -7.35
CA ALA A 344 12.41 -4.72 -7.02
C ALA A 344 13.74 -4.22 -6.52
N GLU A 345 14.08 -2.97 -6.85
CA GLU A 345 15.28 -2.29 -6.38
C GLU A 345 14.95 -0.84 -6.04
N PHE A 346 15.50 -0.38 -4.92
CA PHE A 346 15.37 0.97 -4.42
C PHE A 346 16.78 1.48 -4.08
N SER A 347 17.18 2.57 -4.72
CA SER A 347 18.49 3.18 -4.46
C SER A 347 18.62 3.67 -3.01
N ALA A 348 19.82 4.04 -2.61
CA ALA A 348 20.19 4.24 -1.21
C ALA A 348 19.36 5.32 -0.49
N ASN A 349 18.97 6.38 -1.19
CA ASN A 349 18.20 7.49 -0.63
C ASN A 349 16.84 7.66 -1.30
N TYR A 350 16.35 6.64 -2.03
CA TYR A 350 15.00 6.66 -2.58
C TYR A 350 13.96 6.88 -1.49
N ASN A 351 13.03 7.80 -1.74
CA ASN A 351 11.97 8.13 -0.81
C ASN A 351 10.61 7.65 -1.33
N THR A 352 9.92 6.88 -0.52
CA THR A 352 8.52 6.55 -0.78
C THR A 352 7.64 7.73 -0.39
N VAL A 353 6.95 8.37 -1.33
CA VAL A 353 6.18 9.60 -1.06
C VAL A 353 4.79 9.28 -0.51
N PHE A 354 3.95 8.62 -1.33
CA PHE A 354 2.57 8.26 -0.98
C PHE A 354 2.33 6.78 -1.32
N TYR A 355 3.25 5.97 -0.92
CA TYR A 355 3.35 4.59 -1.32
C TYR A 355 2.35 3.69 -0.61
N ASP A 356 1.66 2.85 -1.35
CA ASP A 356 0.79 1.77 -0.89
C ASP A 356 0.83 0.59 -1.86
N TRP A 357 2.02 0.07 -2.11
CA TRP A 357 2.18 -0.98 -3.10
C TRP A 357 2.11 -2.38 -2.49
N SER A 358 1.02 -3.05 -2.68
CA SER A 358 0.88 -4.49 -2.39
C SER A 358 1.39 -5.37 -3.53
N GLY A 359 1.79 -4.75 -4.63
CA GLY A 359 2.22 -5.41 -5.85
C GLY A 359 1.09 -6.04 -6.65
N GLY A 360 -0.13 -5.63 -6.41
CA GLY A 360 -1.30 -5.99 -7.21
C GLY A 360 -1.69 -7.47 -7.27
N TRP A 361 -0.84 -8.38 -6.79
CA TRP A 361 -0.98 -9.82 -6.99
C TRP A 361 -1.06 -10.58 -5.68
N GLY A 362 -1.25 -9.89 -4.59
CA GLY A 362 -1.43 -10.41 -3.26
C GLY A 362 -1.57 -9.29 -2.25
N ASN A 363 -2.01 -9.65 -1.06
CA ASN A 363 -2.25 -8.71 0.02
C ASN A 363 -0.98 -8.45 0.86
N TRP A 364 0.13 -9.09 0.47
CA TRP A 364 1.38 -9.04 1.22
C TRP A 364 2.33 -8.14 0.48
N TYR A 365 2.76 -7.14 1.17
CA TYR A 365 3.57 -6.08 0.71
C TYR A 365 4.94 -6.55 0.18
N MET A 366 5.92 -6.63 1.03
CA MET A 366 7.27 -7.07 0.73
C MET A 366 7.72 -8.10 1.77
N GLY A 367 6.82 -9.01 2.19
CA GLY A 367 7.03 -9.99 3.24
C GLY A 367 6.41 -9.60 4.57
N GLU A 368 5.87 -10.56 5.29
CA GLU A 368 5.16 -10.39 6.56
C GLU A 368 6.10 -10.12 7.74
N VAL A 369 7.38 -10.42 7.60
CA VAL A 369 8.37 -10.23 8.66
C VAL A 369 9.31 -9.08 8.31
N VAL A 370 10.03 -9.20 7.19
CA VAL A 370 11.09 -8.25 6.84
C VAL A 370 10.52 -6.95 6.31
N GLY A 371 9.67 -7.01 5.30
CA GLY A 371 9.08 -5.83 4.68
C GLY A 371 8.08 -5.10 5.57
N GLU A 372 7.40 -5.85 6.45
CA GLU A 372 6.42 -5.29 7.37
C GLU A 372 7.10 -4.54 8.54
N PHE A 373 8.19 -5.08 9.10
CA PHE A 373 8.73 -4.59 10.38
C PHE A 373 10.20 -4.17 10.35
N GLN A 374 10.97 -4.49 9.31
CA GLN A 374 12.43 -4.36 9.41
C GLN A 374 13.08 -3.52 8.31
N LEU A 375 12.63 -3.64 7.06
CA LEU A 375 13.16 -2.89 5.93
C LEU A 375 12.05 -2.14 5.20
N PHE A 376 12.37 -0.92 4.81
CA PHE A 376 11.48 -0.08 4.00
C PHE A 376 12.02 -0.01 2.57
N ASN A 377 11.21 0.52 1.64
CA ASN A 377 11.58 0.62 0.22
C ASN A 377 12.59 1.75 -0.02
N SER A 378 13.73 1.66 0.59
CA SER A 378 14.90 2.52 0.44
C SER A 378 16.14 1.69 0.72
N ASN A 379 17.20 1.87 -0.05
CA ASN A 379 18.41 1.07 0.04
C ASN A 379 18.16 -0.45 0.05
N LEU A 380 17.25 -0.93 -0.82
CA LEU A 380 16.72 -2.27 -0.76
C LEU A 380 16.65 -2.93 -2.14
N ASP A 381 17.10 -4.16 -2.23
CA ASP A 381 16.89 -5.08 -3.35
C ASP A 381 16.05 -6.28 -2.89
N VAL A 382 14.99 -6.62 -3.64
CA VAL A 382 14.12 -7.74 -3.31
C VAL A 382 13.90 -8.65 -4.52
N ASP A 383 14.13 -9.93 -4.35
CA ASP A 383 13.64 -10.99 -5.24
C ASP A 383 12.46 -11.70 -4.58
N MET A 384 11.37 -11.89 -5.30
CA MET A 384 10.16 -12.57 -4.83
C MET A 384 9.73 -13.67 -5.81
N VAL A 385 9.39 -14.82 -5.28
CA VAL A 385 8.67 -15.88 -6.02
C VAL A 385 7.40 -16.20 -5.26
N LYS A 386 6.23 -16.01 -5.91
CA LYS A 386 4.92 -16.30 -5.34
C LYS A 386 4.21 -17.37 -6.13
N THR A 387 3.54 -18.27 -5.41
CA THR A 387 2.56 -19.19 -5.97
C THR A 387 1.16 -18.82 -5.50
N LYS A 388 0.17 -18.93 -6.39
CA LYS A 388 -1.25 -18.84 -6.06
C LYS A 388 -1.94 -20.11 -6.54
N LEU A 389 -2.66 -20.77 -5.64
CA LEU A 389 -3.35 -22.04 -5.86
C LEU A 389 -4.84 -21.83 -5.60
N HIS A 390 -5.70 -22.40 -6.43
CA HIS A 390 -7.14 -22.37 -6.29
C HIS A 390 -7.64 -23.72 -5.78
N PHE A 391 -7.93 -23.83 -4.49
CA PHE A 391 -8.42 -25.08 -3.87
C PHE A 391 -9.91 -25.30 -4.16
N THR A 392 -10.69 -24.21 -4.14
CA THR A 392 -12.12 -24.16 -4.51
C THR A 392 -12.43 -22.75 -5.03
N ASP A 393 -13.66 -22.52 -5.52
CA ASP A 393 -14.14 -21.19 -5.94
C ASP A 393 -14.08 -20.13 -4.82
N ARG A 394 -14.01 -20.56 -3.56
CA ARG A 394 -14.00 -19.69 -2.37
C ARG A 394 -12.69 -19.71 -1.60
N LEU A 395 -11.84 -20.68 -1.85
CA LEU A 395 -10.60 -20.88 -1.11
C LEU A 395 -9.41 -20.86 -2.05
N ASN A 396 -8.51 -19.92 -1.85
CA ASN A 396 -7.22 -19.85 -2.51
C ASN A 396 -6.13 -19.60 -1.48
N GLY A 397 -4.88 -19.85 -1.86
CA GLY A 397 -3.72 -19.66 -1.02
C GLY A 397 -2.45 -19.98 -1.78
N GLY A 398 -1.33 -19.97 -1.06
CA GLY A 398 -0.04 -20.26 -1.67
C GLY A 398 1.12 -20.01 -0.74
N ALA A 399 2.30 -19.88 -1.35
CA ALA A 399 3.52 -19.53 -0.66
C ALA A 399 4.24 -18.40 -1.42
N ILE A 400 4.97 -17.57 -0.67
CA ILE A 400 5.78 -16.49 -1.18
C ILE A 400 7.17 -16.63 -0.58
N ALA A 401 8.20 -16.69 -1.41
CA ALA A 401 9.58 -16.71 -0.98
C ALA A 401 10.25 -15.40 -1.37
N TYR A 402 10.98 -14.80 -0.42
CA TYR A 402 11.71 -13.56 -0.63
C TYR A 402 13.21 -13.74 -0.32
N ARG A 403 13.99 -12.94 -1.01
CA ARG A 403 15.38 -12.64 -0.66
C ARG A 403 15.54 -11.13 -0.59
N PHE A 404 15.97 -10.64 0.57
CA PHE A 404 16.22 -9.22 0.83
C PHE A 404 17.72 -8.95 0.88
N SER A 405 18.13 -7.85 0.27
CA SER A 405 19.50 -7.38 0.30
C SER A 405 19.54 -5.85 0.37
N TYR A 406 20.51 -5.27 1.05
CA TYR A 406 20.79 -3.85 0.89
C TYR A 406 21.22 -3.55 -0.55
N HIS A 407 20.71 -2.46 -1.12
CA HIS A 407 21.18 -1.96 -2.39
C HIS A 407 22.64 -1.53 -2.29
N ASN A 408 22.98 -0.78 -1.26
CA ASN A 408 24.33 -0.40 -0.89
C ASN A 408 24.55 -0.58 0.63
N ALA A 409 25.27 -1.61 1.04
CA ALA A 409 25.54 -1.89 2.46
C ALA A 409 26.37 -0.78 3.13
N GLN A 410 27.20 -0.03 2.39
CA GLN A 410 28.07 1.00 2.93
C GLN A 410 27.34 2.28 3.37
N GLU A 411 26.10 2.48 2.91
CA GLU A 411 25.25 3.59 3.38
C GLU A 411 24.76 3.39 4.82
N SER A 412 24.85 2.18 5.34
CA SER A 412 24.49 1.86 6.72
C SER A 412 25.75 1.63 7.54
N ALA A 413 26.00 2.48 8.55
CA ALA A 413 27.23 2.42 9.33
C ALA A 413 27.40 1.06 10.03
N GLY A 414 28.58 0.46 9.84
CA GLY A 414 28.93 -0.83 10.45
C GLY A 414 28.47 -2.05 9.64
N ILE A 415 27.70 -1.88 8.57
CA ILE A 415 27.22 -2.97 7.73
C ILE A 415 28.19 -3.18 6.57
N THR A 416 28.64 -4.41 6.39
CA THR A 416 29.55 -4.82 5.32
C THR A 416 28.94 -5.85 4.37
N SER A 417 27.91 -6.58 4.82
CA SER A 417 27.21 -7.57 4.00
C SER A 417 25.94 -6.98 3.38
N ARG A 418 25.77 -7.18 2.08
CA ARG A 418 24.51 -6.80 1.40
C ARG A 418 23.37 -7.77 1.72
N ASN A 419 23.65 -9.04 1.99
CA ASN A 419 22.60 -10.03 2.24
C ASN A 419 21.93 -9.74 3.59
N PHE A 420 20.64 -9.41 3.56
CA PHE A 420 19.89 -9.09 4.77
C PHE A 420 19.18 -10.32 5.33
N ALA A 421 18.22 -10.89 4.60
CA ALA A 421 17.45 -12.04 5.08
C ALA A 421 16.79 -12.80 3.92
N LYS A 422 16.31 -14.01 4.25
CA LYS A 422 15.41 -14.81 3.42
C LYS A 422 14.12 -15.05 4.18
N GLU A 423 12.98 -14.92 3.51
CA GLU A 423 11.67 -15.08 4.12
C GLU A 423 10.81 -16.03 3.31
N LEU A 424 9.95 -16.78 4.01
CA LEU A 424 8.96 -17.64 3.40
C LEU A 424 7.63 -17.46 4.13
N ASP A 425 6.61 -17.03 3.36
CA ASP A 425 5.25 -16.83 3.83
C ASP A 425 4.31 -17.88 3.24
N PHE A 426 3.36 -18.33 4.04
CA PHE A 426 2.22 -19.14 3.60
C PHE A 426 0.94 -18.36 3.86
N TYR A 427 0.08 -18.26 2.85
CA TYR A 427 -1.16 -17.52 2.99
C TYR A 427 -2.37 -18.29 2.51
N MET A 428 -3.52 -17.94 3.05
CA MET A 428 -4.82 -18.52 2.70
C MET A 428 -5.91 -17.45 2.76
N ASN A 429 -6.76 -17.41 1.73
CA ASN A 429 -7.92 -16.51 1.64
C ASN A 429 -9.17 -17.34 1.44
N PHE A 430 -10.18 -17.13 2.29
CA PHE A 430 -11.45 -17.84 2.25
C PHE A 430 -12.62 -16.87 2.19
N ASN A 431 -13.25 -16.78 1.01
CA ASN A 431 -14.47 -16.05 0.78
C ASN A 431 -15.66 -16.85 1.32
N VAL A 432 -16.02 -16.68 2.59
CA VAL A 432 -17.13 -17.41 3.22
C VAL A 432 -18.43 -17.12 2.49
N ASN A 433 -18.69 -15.83 2.28
CA ASN A 433 -19.82 -15.30 1.49
C ASN A 433 -19.51 -13.86 1.06
N LYS A 434 -20.49 -13.14 0.47
CA LYS A 434 -20.33 -11.75 0.03
C LYS A 434 -20.09 -10.74 1.16
N HIS A 435 -20.30 -11.14 2.41
CA HIS A 435 -20.17 -10.27 3.59
C HIS A 435 -18.99 -10.63 4.48
N LEU A 436 -18.39 -11.81 4.33
CA LEU A 436 -17.32 -12.28 5.22
C LEU A 436 -16.20 -12.91 4.42
N ILE A 437 -15.01 -12.36 4.60
CA ILE A 437 -13.74 -12.88 4.10
C ILE A 437 -12.84 -13.18 5.29
N LEU A 438 -12.23 -14.35 5.29
CA LEU A 438 -11.23 -14.76 6.26
C LEU A 438 -9.89 -14.93 5.56
N GLN A 439 -8.83 -14.45 6.19
CA GLN A 439 -7.47 -14.56 5.69
C GLN A 439 -6.55 -15.06 6.81
N ALA A 440 -5.55 -15.82 6.44
CA ALA A 440 -4.50 -16.24 7.34
C ALA A 440 -3.16 -16.14 6.63
N VAL A 441 -2.14 -15.70 7.34
CA VAL A 441 -0.76 -15.76 6.89
C VAL A 441 0.15 -16.22 8.01
N TYR A 442 1.21 -16.92 7.64
CA TYR A 442 2.30 -17.26 8.52
C TYR A 442 3.59 -17.09 7.75
N GLY A 443 4.43 -16.19 8.24
CA GLY A 443 5.74 -15.88 7.70
C GLY A 443 6.85 -16.22 8.67
N PHE A 444 8.02 -16.58 8.13
CA PHE A 444 9.23 -16.65 8.89
C PHE A 444 10.43 -16.16 8.08
N ALA A 445 11.34 -15.45 8.76
CA ALA A 445 12.53 -14.88 8.17
C ALA A 445 13.80 -15.38 8.87
N VAL A 446 14.75 -15.80 8.06
CA VAL A 446 16.08 -16.24 8.48
C VAL A 446 17.06 -15.11 8.20
N PRO A 447 17.72 -14.52 9.22
CA PRO A 447 18.70 -13.46 9.00
C PRO A 447 19.92 -13.96 8.25
N ASP A 448 20.50 -13.11 7.43
CA ASP A 448 21.84 -13.22 6.88
C ASP A 448 22.76 -12.21 7.59
N ASP A 449 24.03 -12.14 7.26
CA ASP A 449 25.03 -11.28 7.93
C ASP A 449 24.65 -9.79 7.98
N GLY A 450 23.93 -9.28 6.95
CA GLY A 450 23.50 -7.88 6.93
C GLY A 450 22.48 -7.57 8.02
N ALA A 451 21.55 -8.50 8.30
CA ALA A 451 20.59 -8.34 9.38
C ALA A 451 21.27 -8.40 10.74
N THR A 452 22.14 -9.38 10.98
CA THR A 452 22.85 -9.49 12.26
C THR A 452 23.76 -8.28 12.53
N GLN A 453 24.39 -7.73 11.51
CA GLN A 453 25.20 -6.50 11.61
C GLN A 453 24.36 -5.25 11.90
N SER A 454 23.06 -5.26 11.58
CA SER A 454 22.15 -4.14 11.89
C SER A 454 21.80 -4.04 13.38
N PHE A 455 22.09 -5.08 14.15
CA PHE A 455 21.86 -5.16 15.60
C PHE A 455 23.17 -5.46 16.37
N PRO A 456 24.19 -4.60 16.28
CA PRO A 456 25.56 -4.90 16.73
C PRO A 456 25.69 -5.09 18.24
N ASP A 457 24.78 -4.55 19.02
CA ASP A 457 24.81 -4.64 20.48
C ASP A 457 24.09 -5.88 21.04
N ASP A 458 23.46 -6.66 20.17
CA ASP A 458 22.74 -7.85 20.57
C ASP A 458 23.34 -9.12 19.92
N GLN A 459 24.02 -9.93 20.72
CA GLN A 459 24.64 -11.19 20.28
C GLN A 459 23.61 -12.28 19.93
N ASN A 460 22.32 -12.04 20.17
CA ASN A 460 21.23 -12.99 19.90
C ASN A 460 20.44 -12.66 18.63
N ALA A 461 20.83 -11.64 17.87
CA ALA A 461 20.14 -11.20 16.63
C ALA A 461 20.40 -12.17 15.45
N ASP A 462 20.39 -13.47 15.69
CA ASP A 462 20.57 -14.54 14.71
C ASP A 462 19.42 -15.54 14.68
N GLN A 463 18.36 -15.29 15.47
CA GLN A 463 17.23 -16.19 15.58
C GLN A 463 16.29 -16.03 14.39
N VAL A 464 15.55 -17.11 14.07
CA VAL A 464 14.50 -17.04 13.05
C VAL A 464 13.32 -16.24 13.60
N SER A 465 12.96 -15.15 12.94
CA SER A 465 11.75 -14.36 13.25
C SER A 465 10.51 -15.02 12.65
N HIS A 466 9.39 -14.97 13.37
CA HIS A 466 8.12 -15.51 12.92
C HIS A 466 6.99 -14.51 13.12
N VAL A 467 6.05 -14.48 12.20
CA VAL A 467 4.79 -13.72 12.32
C VAL A 467 3.63 -14.59 11.85
N GLY A 468 2.56 -14.63 12.62
CA GLY A 468 1.32 -15.28 12.25
C GLY A 468 0.15 -14.30 12.39
N VAL A 469 -0.70 -14.23 11.38
CA VAL A 469 -1.85 -13.32 11.33
C VAL A 469 -3.11 -14.06 10.96
N LEU A 470 -4.18 -13.76 11.67
CA LEU A 470 -5.54 -14.11 11.30
C LEU A 470 -6.31 -12.81 11.07
N PHE A 471 -7.02 -12.73 9.96
CA PHE A 471 -7.71 -11.53 9.53
C PHE A 471 -9.14 -11.85 9.10
N ALA A 472 -10.09 -11.02 9.49
CA ALA A 472 -11.48 -11.12 9.07
C ALA A 472 -11.99 -9.75 8.60
N THR A 473 -12.53 -9.71 7.38
CA THR A 473 -13.26 -8.53 6.86
C THR A 473 -14.74 -8.86 6.80
N VAL A 474 -15.55 -7.97 7.42
CA VAL A 474 -17.02 -8.06 7.39
C VAL A 474 -17.57 -6.81 6.73
N MET A 475 -18.42 -6.98 5.71
CA MET A 475 -18.96 -5.90 4.89
C MET A 475 -20.50 -5.93 4.89
N PHE A 476 -21.13 -4.77 5.08
CA PHE A 476 -22.59 -4.58 5.10
C PHE A 476 -23.04 -3.49 4.15
#